data_fd5a430b2ddf37af2b433b5d3aef9e91
#
_entry.id   fd5a430b2ddf37af2b433b5d3aef9e91
#
_cell.length_a   1.000
_cell.length_b   1.000
_cell.length_c   1.000
_cell.angle_alpha   90.00
_cell.angle_beta   90.00
_cell.angle_gamma   90.00
#
_symmetry.space_group_name_H-M   'P 1'
#
loop_
_entity.id
_entity.type
_entity.pdbx_description
1 polymer ?
#
loop_
_entity_poly.entity_id
_entity_poly.type
_entity_poly.pdbx_seq_one_letter_code
_entity_poly.pdbx_strand_id
1 'polypeptide(L)'
;MLRTVYGDDERYIDTYWSQHKGLYFAGDGAKYDEEGYIWLLGRVDDVMNISGHRISTAEVESALVSHNAVAEAAVIGRSDEITGEAIAAFVSLIGTEEGNEDLIAELRQHVSDKIGPIAKPKSIVITADLPKTRSGKIMRRLLKDISEERKLGDVTTLANADIVSELQTRASDSDDE
;
A
#
# COMPACT_ATOMS: atom_id res chain seq x y z
N MET A 1 15.40 -8.06 17.45
CA MET A 1 15.56 -6.62 17.71
C MET A 1 16.89 -6.17 17.10
N LEU A 2 16.91 -5.09 16.32
CA LEU A 2 18.11 -4.51 15.74
C LEU A 2 19.02 -3.98 16.86
N ARG A 3 20.36 -4.03 16.69
CA ARG A 3 21.29 -3.47 17.67
C ARG A 3 21.66 -2.03 17.39
N THR A 4 21.87 -1.69 16.13
CA THR A 4 22.11 -0.34 15.62
C THR A 4 22.06 -0.32 14.10
N VAL A 5 22.13 0.88 13.50
CA VAL A 5 22.36 1.11 12.06
C VAL A 5 23.85 1.42 11.89
N TYR A 6 24.53 0.74 10.94
CA TYR A 6 25.95 0.93 10.70
C TYR A 6 26.27 2.38 10.35
N GLY A 7 27.10 3.01 11.18
CA GLY A 7 27.52 4.40 11.00
C GLY A 7 26.47 5.46 11.32
N ASP A 8 25.31 5.09 11.89
CA ASP A 8 24.19 6.00 12.16
C ASP A 8 23.38 5.55 13.39
N ASP A 9 24.00 5.64 14.56
CA ASP A 9 23.36 5.26 15.83
C ASP A 9 22.21 6.20 16.19
N GLU A 10 22.28 7.47 15.80
CA GLU A 10 21.24 8.47 16.06
C GLU A 10 19.94 8.09 15.36
N ARG A 11 20.01 7.73 14.09
CA ARG A 11 18.85 7.22 13.34
C ARG A 11 18.23 5.97 13.97
N TYR A 12 19.05 5.07 14.54
CA TYR A 12 18.54 3.90 15.23
C TYR A 12 17.72 4.28 16.47
N ILE A 13 18.22 5.22 17.27
CA ILE A 13 17.54 5.69 18.47
C ILE A 13 16.26 6.43 18.08
N ASP A 14 16.33 7.33 17.12
CA ASP A 14 15.17 8.11 16.67
C ASP A 14 14.06 7.22 16.08
N THR A 15 14.42 6.23 15.30
CA THR A 15 13.43 5.36 14.65
C THR A 15 12.75 4.40 15.61
N TYR A 16 13.51 3.80 16.54
CA TYR A 16 13.01 2.65 17.32
C TYR A 16 12.82 2.89 18.80
N TRP A 17 13.35 3.99 19.37
CA TRP A 17 13.35 4.22 20.82
C TRP A 17 12.79 5.59 21.26
N SER A 18 12.63 6.53 20.32
CA SER A 18 12.19 7.88 20.64
C SER A 18 10.69 7.98 20.94
N GLN A 19 9.85 7.17 20.24
CA GLN A 19 8.39 7.28 20.32
C GLN A 19 7.83 6.80 21.65
N HIS A 20 8.40 5.74 22.24
CA HIS A 20 7.93 5.17 23.50
C HIS A 20 9.11 4.93 24.44
N LYS A 21 9.20 5.73 25.49
CA LYS A 21 10.33 5.66 26.44
C LYS A 21 10.49 4.25 27.04
N GLY A 22 11.64 3.62 26.77
CA GLY A 22 11.99 2.31 27.31
C GLY A 22 11.37 1.11 26.56
N LEU A 23 10.64 1.37 25.45
CA LEU A 23 10.04 0.35 24.61
C LEU A 23 10.59 0.44 23.19
N TYR A 24 10.91 -0.71 22.60
CA TYR A 24 11.31 -0.80 21.20
C TYR A 24 10.08 -0.75 20.29
N PHE A 25 10.03 0.24 19.42
CA PHE A 25 8.94 0.42 18.47
C PHE A 25 9.20 -0.38 17.19
N ALA A 26 8.44 -1.45 16.98
CA ALA A 26 8.57 -2.29 15.77
C ALA A 26 7.88 -1.66 14.55
N GLY A 27 6.96 -0.74 14.74
CA GLY A 27 6.16 -0.11 13.69
C GLY A 27 5.02 -1.01 13.19
N ASP A 28 4.71 -2.10 13.89
CA ASP A 28 3.63 -3.01 13.55
C ASP A 28 2.45 -2.81 14.52
N GLY A 29 1.24 -2.76 13.97
CA GLY A 29 -0.01 -2.77 14.73
C GLY A 29 -0.38 -4.20 15.11
N ALA A 30 -0.84 -4.39 16.34
CA ALA A 30 -1.30 -5.69 16.81
C ALA A 30 -2.48 -5.54 17.76
N LYS A 31 -3.30 -6.59 17.89
CA LYS A 31 -4.34 -6.72 18.91
C LYS A 31 -4.24 -8.07 19.59
N TYR A 32 -4.76 -8.15 20.83
CA TYR A 32 -5.03 -9.42 21.49
C TYR A 32 -6.45 -9.85 21.17
N ASP A 33 -6.66 -11.17 21.01
CA ASP A 33 -7.98 -11.75 21.04
C ASP A 33 -8.41 -12.11 22.49
N GLU A 34 -9.60 -12.67 22.63
CA GLU A 34 -10.16 -13.06 23.94
C GLU A 34 -9.34 -14.17 24.63
N GLU A 35 -8.60 -14.96 23.86
CA GLU A 35 -7.75 -16.04 24.37
C GLU A 35 -6.30 -15.57 24.66
N GLY A 36 -5.97 -14.30 24.33
CA GLY A 36 -4.65 -13.69 24.56
C GLY A 36 -3.65 -13.92 23.44
N TYR A 37 -4.06 -14.42 22.28
CA TYR A 37 -3.19 -14.50 21.10
C TYR A 37 -2.99 -13.13 20.44
N ILE A 38 -1.82 -12.93 19.87
CA ILE A 38 -1.48 -11.69 19.15
C ILE A 38 -1.83 -11.82 17.68
N TRP A 39 -2.68 -10.92 17.20
CA TRP A 39 -3.01 -10.76 15.79
C TRP A 39 -2.30 -9.54 15.23
N LEU A 40 -1.47 -9.73 14.22
CA LEU A 40 -0.82 -8.63 13.51
C LEU A 40 -1.83 -7.98 12.55
N LEU A 41 -1.95 -6.64 12.66
CA LEU A 41 -2.88 -5.83 11.84
C LEU A 41 -2.18 -5.14 10.66
N GLY A 42 -0.86 -5.30 10.53
CA GLY A 42 -0.03 -4.64 9.54
C GLY A 42 0.80 -3.49 10.13
N ARG A 43 1.41 -2.70 9.27
CA ARG A 43 2.25 -1.55 9.66
C ARG A 43 1.38 -0.40 10.16
N VAL A 44 1.86 0.30 11.18
CA VAL A 44 1.17 1.50 11.72
C VAL A 44 1.16 2.63 10.69
N ASP A 45 2.23 2.71 9.90
CA ASP A 45 2.43 3.68 8.83
C ASP A 45 1.68 3.32 7.52
N ASP A 46 1.18 2.08 7.40
CA ASP A 46 0.36 1.61 6.27
C ASP A 46 -1.16 1.71 6.56
N VAL A 47 -1.56 2.43 7.61
CA VAL A 47 -2.97 2.69 7.93
C VAL A 47 -3.41 4.01 7.30
N MET A 48 -4.40 3.94 6.42
CA MET A 48 -5.02 5.09 5.77
C MET A 48 -6.10 5.71 6.65
N ASN A 49 -6.25 7.03 6.59
CA ASN A 49 -7.29 7.75 7.31
C ASN A 49 -8.29 8.36 6.32
N ILE A 50 -9.32 7.61 5.99
CA ILE A 50 -10.35 7.98 5.02
C ILE A 50 -11.55 8.58 5.76
N SER A 51 -11.78 9.88 5.63
CA SER A 51 -12.87 10.58 6.32
C SER A 51 -12.95 10.27 7.83
N GLY A 52 -11.79 10.15 8.49
CA GLY A 52 -11.71 9.83 9.92
C GLY A 52 -11.74 8.33 10.26
N HIS A 53 -11.95 7.46 9.29
CA HIS A 53 -11.90 6.00 9.48
C HIS A 53 -10.49 5.47 9.19
N ARG A 54 -10.00 4.61 10.08
CA ARG A 54 -8.69 3.97 9.93
C ARG A 54 -8.86 2.65 9.20
N ILE A 55 -8.35 2.58 7.97
CA ILE A 55 -8.44 1.40 7.10
C ILE A 55 -7.02 0.90 6.84
N SER A 56 -6.79 -0.40 7.06
CA SER A 56 -5.50 -1.02 6.76
C SER A 56 -5.34 -1.24 5.26
N THR A 57 -4.17 -0.90 4.71
CA THR A 57 -3.84 -1.26 3.32
C THR A 57 -3.92 -2.75 3.09
N ALA A 58 -3.46 -3.57 4.05
CA ALA A 58 -3.47 -5.02 3.97
C ALA A 58 -4.91 -5.61 3.88
N GLU A 59 -5.89 -4.98 4.52
CA GLU A 59 -7.29 -5.40 4.45
C GLU A 59 -7.85 -5.20 3.05
N VAL A 60 -7.59 -4.05 2.44
CA VAL A 60 -8.02 -3.74 1.07
C VAL A 60 -7.27 -4.61 0.04
N GLU A 61 -5.95 -4.80 0.22
CA GLU A 61 -5.15 -5.70 -0.61
C GLU A 61 -5.69 -7.14 -0.56
N SER A 62 -6.03 -7.64 0.63
CA SER A 62 -6.62 -8.98 0.81
C SER A 62 -7.97 -9.11 0.12
N ALA A 63 -8.81 -8.07 0.20
CA ALA A 63 -10.08 -8.05 -0.53
C ALA A 63 -9.85 -8.10 -2.04
N LEU A 64 -8.94 -7.29 -2.60
CA LEU A 64 -8.61 -7.30 -4.02
C LEU A 64 -8.07 -8.66 -4.49
N VAL A 65 -7.10 -9.24 -3.78
CA VAL A 65 -6.50 -10.55 -4.11
C VAL A 65 -7.51 -11.70 -3.99
N SER A 66 -8.59 -11.53 -3.23
CA SER A 66 -9.67 -12.54 -3.18
C SER A 66 -10.53 -12.59 -4.45
N HIS A 67 -10.34 -11.66 -5.38
CA HIS A 67 -11.00 -11.66 -6.69
C HIS A 67 -10.25 -12.55 -7.68
N ASN A 68 -10.98 -13.34 -8.47
CA ASN A 68 -10.41 -14.37 -9.36
C ASN A 68 -9.48 -13.84 -10.46
N ALA A 69 -9.64 -12.57 -10.86
CA ALA A 69 -8.81 -11.95 -11.90
C ALA A 69 -7.50 -11.37 -11.33
N VAL A 70 -7.34 -11.23 -10.00
CA VAL A 70 -6.22 -10.54 -9.39
C VAL A 70 -5.12 -11.49 -8.95
N ALA A 71 -3.90 -11.26 -9.43
CA ALA A 71 -2.71 -12.00 -9.02
C ALA A 71 -2.06 -11.36 -7.78
N GLU A 72 -1.83 -10.05 -7.83
CA GLU A 72 -1.24 -9.28 -6.72
C GLU A 72 -1.90 -7.91 -6.64
N ALA A 73 -1.94 -7.35 -5.46
CA ALA A 73 -2.41 -5.99 -5.21
C ALA A 73 -1.49 -5.25 -4.24
N ALA A 74 -1.32 -3.96 -4.46
CA ALA A 74 -0.69 -3.04 -3.53
C ALA A 74 -1.59 -1.82 -3.34
N VAL A 75 -1.79 -1.41 -2.11
CA VAL A 75 -2.67 -0.31 -1.75
C VAL A 75 -1.91 0.76 -0.99
N ILE A 76 -2.21 2.01 -1.29
CA ILE A 76 -1.66 3.18 -0.62
C ILE A 76 -2.76 4.20 -0.33
N GLY A 77 -2.55 5.02 0.70
CA GLY A 77 -3.29 6.26 0.88
C GLY A 77 -2.61 7.39 0.12
N ARG A 78 -3.33 8.09 -0.76
CA ARG A 78 -2.89 9.33 -1.38
C ARG A 78 -3.67 10.52 -0.84
N SER A 79 -3.08 11.71 -0.88
CA SER A 79 -3.76 12.93 -0.44
C SER A 79 -5.05 13.18 -1.25
N ASP A 80 -6.11 13.59 -0.56
CA ASP A 80 -7.41 13.89 -1.16
C ASP A 80 -8.05 15.09 -0.45
N GLU A 81 -8.53 16.06 -1.22
CA GLU A 81 -9.08 17.32 -0.67
C GLU A 81 -10.37 17.13 0.13
N ILE A 82 -11.16 16.10 -0.19
CA ILE A 82 -12.47 15.88 0.41
C ILE A 82 -12.38 14.93 1.61
N THR A 83 -11.66 13.83 1.46
CA THR A 83 -11.59 12.75 2.45
C THR A 83 -10.34 12.79 3.33
N GLY A 84 -9.42 13.74 3.07
CA GLY A 84 -8.09 13.80 3.66
C GLY A 84 -7.12 12.83 2.98
N GLU A 85 -7.46 11.56 2.95
CA GLU A 85 -6.81 10.54 2.12
C GLU A 85 -7.84 9.78 1.30
N ALA A 86 -7.44 9.31 0.13
CA ALA A 86 -8.18 8.38 -0.73
C ALA A 86 -7.39 7.11 -0.97
N ILE A 87 -8.09 6.02 -1.17
CA ILE A 87 -7.49 4.71 -1.46
C ILE A 87 -7.10 4.66 -2.93
N ALA A 88 -5.82 4.45 -3.21
CA ALA A 88 -5.31 4.12 -4.53
C ALA A 88 -4.76 2.68 -4.53
N ALA A 89 -5.20 1.88 -5.48
CA ALA A 89 -4.80 0.48 -5.62
C ALA A 89 -4.03 0.28 -6.92
N PHE A 90 -3.03 -0.57 -6.87
CA PHE A 90 -2.25 -1.05 -8.01
C PHE A 90 -2.41 -2.57 -8.06
N VAL A 91 -2.84 -3.09 -9.21
CA VAL A 91 -3.27 -4.48 -9.34
C VAL A 91 -2.57 -5.12 -10.54
N SER A 92 -1.99 -6.30 -10.35
CA SER A 92 -1.62 -7.17 -11.46
C SER A 92 -2.65 -8.27 -11.64
N LEU A 93 -2.95 -8.61 -12.89
CA LEU A 93 -3.97 -9.60 -13.24
C LEU A 93 -3.38 -10.99 -13.45
N ILE A 94 -4.22 -12.01 -13.31
CA ILE A 94 -3.86 -13.40 -13.60
C ILE A 94 -3.91 -13.63 -15.12
N GLY A 95 -2.84 -14.22 -15.69
CA GLY A 95 -2.79 -14.57 -17.10
C GLY A 95 -2.54 -13.39 -18.02
N THR A 96 -3.22 -13.37 -19.17
CA THR A 96 -3.08 -12.34 -20.22
C THR A 96 -4.31 -11.45 -20.32
N GLU A 97 -5.12 -11.36 -19.26
CA GLU A 97 -6.27 -10.47 -19.25
C GLU A 97 -5.82 -9.01 -19.33
N GLU A 98 -6.40 -8.28 -20.29
CA GLU A 98 -6.23 -6.84 -20.38
C GLU A 98 -7.24 -6.18 -19.45
N GLY A 99 -6.77 -5.26 -18.61
CA GLY A 99 -7.65 -4.46 -17.75
C GLY A 99 -8.54 -3.55 -18.59
N ASN A 100 -9.81 -3.48 -18.22
CA ASN A 100 -10.77 -2.56 -18.80
C ASN A 100 -11.59 -1.88 -17.69
N GLU A 101 -12.37 -0.86 -18.05
CA GLU A 101 -13.21 -0.08 -17.14
C GLU A 101 -14.23 -0.96 -16.40
N ASP A 102 -14.79 -1.97 -17.07
CA ASP A 102 -15.75 -2.88 -16.44
C ASP A 102 -15.12 -3.66 -15.30
N LEU A 103 -13.90 -4.18 -15.50
CA LEU A 103 -13.14 -4.89 -14.47
C LEU A 103 -12.75 -3.96 -13.32
N ILE A 104 -12.35 -2.72 -13.60
CA ILE A 104 -12.06 -1.72 -12.57
C ILE A 104 -13.30 -1.45 -11.72
N ALA A 105 -14.46 -1.28 -12.36
CA ALA A 105 -15.73 -1.09 -11.66
C ALA A 105 -16.11 -2.30 -10.79
N GLU A 106 -15.91 -3.53 -11.32
CA GLU A 106 -16.13 -4.78 -10.61
C GLU A 106 -15.22 -4.91 -9.38
N LEU A 107 -13.92 -4.65 -9.53
CA LEU A 107 -12.95 -4.68 -8.43
C LEU A 107 -13.28 -3.66 -7.33
N ARG A 108 -13.67 -2.44 -7.71
CA ARG A 108 -14.12 -1.41 -6.77
C ARG A 108 -15.38 -1.85 -5.99
N GLN A 109 -16.33 -2.47 -6.68
CA GLN A 109 -17.53 -3.00 -6.03
C GLN A 109 -17.22 -4.19 -5.14
N HIS A 110 -16.34 -5.10 -5.57
CA HIS A 110 -15.89 -6.24 -4.78
C HIS A 110 -15.28 -5.81 -3.43
N VAL A 111 -14.41 -4.81 -3.41
CA VAL A 111 -13.87 -4.25 -2.16
C VAL A 111 -14.97 -3.66 -1.29
N SER A 112 -15.89 -2.92 -1.90
CA SER A 112 -17.04 -2.32 -1.19
C SER A 112 -17.93 -3.38 -0.54
N ASP A 113 -18.16 -4.50 -1.21
CA ASP A 113 -18.99 -5.61 -0.69
C ASP A 113 -18.29 -6.39 0.42
N LYS A 114 -16.96 -6.51 0.37
CA LYS A 114 -16.16 -7.24 1.35
C LYS A 114 -15.92 -6.46 2.65
N ILE A 115 -15.64 -5.18 2.55
CA ILE A 115 -15.21 -4.34 3.69
C ILE A 115 -16.27 -3.27 4.01
N GLY A 116 -16.85 -2.69 2.98
CA GLY A 116 -17.81 -1.59 3.08
C GLY A 116 -17.50 -0.44 2.12
N PRO A 117 -18.49 0.44 1.86
CA PRO A 117 -18.36 1.53 0.88
C PRO A 117 -17.22 2.51 1.17
N ILE A 118 -16.85 2.68 2.44
CA ILE A 118 -15.76 3.57 2.86
C ILE A 118 -14.37 3.09 2.37
N ALA A 119 -14.21 1.78 2.16
CA ALA A 119 -12.98 1.18 1.68
C ALA A 119 -12.90 1.07 0.16
N LYS A 120 -13.91 1.56 -0.57
CA LYS A 120 -13.95 1.54 -2.03
C LYS A 120 -12.78 2.35 -2.61
N PRO A 121 -11.86 1.75 -3.39
CA PRO A 121 -10.75 2.50 -3.99
C PRO A 121 -11.24 3.63 -4.89
N LYS A 122 -10.65 4.82 -4.74
CA LYS A 122 -10.93 5.95 -5.62
C LYS A 122 -10.33 5.72 -7.01
N SER A 123 -9.13 5.15 -7.06
CA SER A 123 -8.48 4.74 -8.30
C SER A 123 -7.92 3.33 -8.21
N ILE A 124 -7.97 2.60 -9.33
CA ILE A 124 -7.29 1.31 -9.53
C ILE A 124 -6.47 1.38 -10.80
N VAL A 125 -5.17 1.21 -10.67
CA VAL A 125 -4.23 1.13 -11.79
C VAL A 125 -3.90 -0.33 -12.05
N ILE A 126 -4.24 -0.83 -13.23
CA ILE A 126 -3.86 -2.18 -13.67
C ILE A 126 -2.48 -2.12 -14.31
N THR A 127 -1.57 -2.96 -13.86
CA THR A 127 -0.16 -2.98 -14.27
C THR A 127 0.32 -4.39 -14.51
N ALA A 128 1.35 -4.56 -15.33
CA ALA A 128 1.94 -5.87 -15.61
C ALA A 128 2.61 -6.49 -14.37
N ASP A 129 3.23 -5.67 -13.51
CA ASP A 129 3.88 -6.10 -12.27
C ASP A 129 3.87 -4.95 -11.25
N LEU A 130 4.19 -5.24 -9.99
CA LEU A 130 4.33 -4.25 -8.94
C LEU A 130 5.83 -3.95 -8.68
N PRO A 131 6.21 -2.72 -8.29
CA PRO A 131 7.60 -2.40 -7.99
C PRO A 131 8.04 -3.14 -6.73
N LYS A 132 9.05 -3.99 -6.86
CA LYS A 132 9.56 -4.86 -5.79
C LYS A 132 11.04 -4.62 -5.52
N THR A 133 11.43 -4.77 -4.28
CA THR A 133 12.84 -4.90 -3.91
C THR A 133 13.41 -6.23 -4.42
N ARG A 134 14.74 -6.38 -4.42
CA ARG A 134 15.41 -7.64 -4.75
C ARG A 134 15.00 -8.82 -3.84
N SER A 135 14.47 -8.55 -2.66
CA SER A 135 13.91 -9.57 -1.75
C SER A 135 12.42 -9.86 -1.99
N GLY A 136 11.80 -9.29 -3.04
CA GLY A 136 10.40 -9.49 -3.39
C GLY A 136 9.40 -8.65 -2.59
N LYS A 137 9.86 -7.69 -1.80
CA LYS A 137 8.98 -6.80 -1.01
C LYS A 137 8.48 -5.66 -1.89
N ILE A 138 7.16 -5.45 -1.93
CA ILE A 138 6.53 -4.34 -2.65
C ILE A 138 6.96 -2.99 -2.07
N MET A 139 7.32 -2.06 -2.94
CA MET A 139 7.80 -0.72 -2.59
C MET A 139 6.64 0.29 -2.56
N ARG A 140 5.78 0.22 -1.53
CA ARG A 140 4.60 1.12 -1.40
C ARG A 140 4.97 2.60 -1.40
N ARG A 141 6.13 2.96 -0.82
CA ARG A 141 6.61 4.34 -0.87
C ARG A 141 6.78 4.83 -2.32
N LEU A 142 7.32 3.99 -3.20
CA LEU A 142 7.49 4.33 -4.60
C LEU A 142 6.13 4.49 -5.32
N LEU A 143 5.17 3.62 -5.03
CA LEU A 143 3.80 3.75 -5.55
C LEU A 143 3.15 5.06 -5.08
N LYS A 144 3.38 5.47 -3.83
CA LYS A 144 2.88 6.74 -3.30
C LYS A 144 3.53 7.94 -4.00
N ASP A 145 4.86 7.91 -4.20
CA ASP A 145 5.57 8.97 -4.92
C ASP A 145 5.05 9.10 -6.37
N ILE A 146 4.75 7.97 -7.04
CA ILE A 146 4.17 7.95 -8.39
C ILE A 146 2.75 8.53 -8.39
N SER A 147 1.88 8.07 -7.49
CA SER A 147 0.46 8.50 -7.46
C SER A 147 0.25 9.96 -7.04
N GLU A 148 1.24 10.57 -6.40
CA GLU A 148 1.22 11.97 -5.98
C GLU A 148 2.14 12.84 -6.86
N GLU A 149 2.60 12.32 -8.01
CA GLU A 149 3.51 12.98 -8.97
C GLU A 149 4.75 13.57 -8.31
N ARG A 150 5.21 12.94 -7.23
CA ARG A 150 6.39 13.37 -6.50
C ARG A 150 7.67 12.90 -7.18
N LYS A 151 8.76 13.60 -6.89
CA LYS A 151 10.09 13.14 -7.26
C LYS A 151 10.35 11.79 -6.59
N LEU A 152 10.64 10.77 -7.40
CA LEU A 152 10.95 9.43 -6.92
C LEU A 152 12.14 9.47 -5.94
N GLY A 153 11.97 8.82 -4.80
CA GLY A 153 13.04 8.65 -3.82
C GLY A 153 14.08 7.63 -4.30
N ASP A 154 14.83 7.05 -3.34
CA ASP A 154 15.87 6.06 -3.64
C ASP A 154 15.26 4.79 -4.28
N VAL A 155 15.68 4.49 -5.51
CA VAL A 155 15.26 3.33 -6.30
C VAL A 155 16.37 2.28 -6.46
N THR A 156 17.49 2.42 -5.76
CA THR A 156 18.67 1.53 -5.91
C THR A 156 18.39 0.06 -5.56
N THR A 157 17.37 -0.19 -4.74
CA THR A 157 16.96 -1.54 -4.33
C THR A 157 15.90 -2.16 -5.23
N LEU A 158 15.40 -1.43 -6.24
CA LEU A 158 14.36 -1.89 -7.15
C LEU A 158 14.88 -3.03 -8.05
N ALA A 159 14.08 -4.09 -8.16
CA ALA A 159 14.42 -5.25 -8.97
C ALA A 159 13.94 -5.10 -10.44
N ASN A 160 12.83 -4.39 -10.65
CA ASN A 160 12.11 -4.25 -11.91
C ASN A 160 11.93 -2.77 -12.29
N ALA A 161 13.03 -2.08 -12.60
CA ALA A 161 13.03 -0.63 -12.85
C ALA A 161 12.14 -0.20 -14.05
N ASP A 162 11.96 -1.08 -15.02
CA ASP A 162 11.20 -0.78 -16.25
C ASP A 162 9.71 -0.50 -15.95
N ILE A 163 9.17 -1.08 -14.88
CA ILE A 163 7.77 -0.89 -14.49
C ILE A 163 7.45 0.55 -14.04
N VAL A 164 8.45 1.29 -13.58
CA VAL A 164 8.25 2.64 -13.03
C VAL A 164 7.70 3.60 -14.09
N SER A 165 8.26 3.56 -15.29
CA SER A 165 7.84 4.43 -16.41
C SER A 165 6.40 4.11 -16.84
N GLU A 166 6.03 2.83 -16.86
CA GLU A 166 4.68 2.39 -17.16
C GLU A 166 3.68 2.88 -16.09
N LEU A 167 4.03 2.70 -14.82
CA LEU A 167 3.19 3.13 -13.70
C LEU A 167 2.97 4.65 -13.68
N GLN A 168 4.00 5.43 -13.98
CA GLN A 168 3.88 6.89 -14.07
C GLN A 168 2.89 7.31 -15.16
N THR A 169 2.96 6.71 -16.34
CA THR A 169 2.03 7.00 -17.44
C THR A 169 0.60 6.63 -17.06
N ARG A 170 0.38 5.42 -16.55
CA ARG A 170 -0.97 4.93 -16.22
C ARG A 170 -1.59 5.64 -15.01
N ALA A 171 -0.78 6.07 -14.04
CA ALA A 171 -1.27 6.81 -12.89
C ALA A 171 -1.78 8.21 -13.29
N SER A 172 -1.08 8.88 -14.22
CA SER A 172 -1.53 10.17 -14.76
C SER A 172 -2.87 10.04 -15.51
N ASP A 173 -3.04 8.99 -16.31
CA ASP A 173 -4.28 8.75 -17.06
C ASP A 173 -5.49 8.49 -16.15
N SER A 174 -5.27 7.91 -14.96
CA SER A 174 -6.36 7.57 -14.02
C SER A 174 -6.88 8.76 -13.18
N ASP A 175 -6.24 9.90 -13.22
CA ASP A 175 -6.62 11.10 -12.47
C ASP A 175 -7.48 12.09 -13.30
N ASP A 176 -7.57 11.90 -14.62
CA ASP A 176 -8.36 12.76 -15.54
C ASP A 176 -9.85 12.33 -15.67
N GLU A 177 -10.28 11.24 -14.98
CA GLU A 177 -11.66 10.74 -14.94
C GLU A 177 -12.32 10.93 -13.54
#